data_fca2e4f2558a50225393eee811ac2dbb
#
_entry.id   fca2e4f2558a50225393eee811ac2dbb
#
_cell.length_a   1.000
_cell.length_b   1.000
_cell.length_c   1.000
_cell.angle_alpha   90.00
_cell.angle_beta   90.00
_cell.angle_gamma   90.00
#
_symmetry.space_group_name_H-M   'P 1'
#
loop_
_entity.id
_entity.type
_entity.pdbx_description
1 polymer ?
#
loop_
_entity_poly.entity_id
_entity_poly.type
_entity_poly.pdbx_seq_one_letter_code
_entity_poly.pdbx_strand_id
1 'polypeptide(L)'
;TMAYADLESTGVTVINRAKVSVDKQDIANSDELAGATIKITRTNGGLNESVLEVKRGETLLTKETSLDESDYSKYTVSKNELTFISDGKNKTDIIGLPDGTYTMTEVVAPDGYNKVSTDFTFTISKGQVVPATVSEEYDVSGNDITMKDGQKPSVTISKQAVGGGEELTGAVLKLTAPAETDLSKVKGSYSDGSTAGIETSGNTITWTSDKAKGGVTLANLPAGVYTLEETTAPDGFTKKTEEMNFEVGADGKVGTVNGLTKDDNKIVMEDDTSKLTIGKKDITGKQEVTGAKLTLTLTKPDESGATLNGVTVENITADSRTADSITWTSGKTDAILSK
;
A
#
# COMPACT_ATOMS: atom_id res chain seq x y z
N THR A 1 10.81 -19.59 37.61
CA THR A 1 11.28 -20.97 37.29
C THR A 1 10.46 -21.90 38.14
N MET A 2 9.47 -22.59 37.54
CA MET A 2 8.79 -23.69 38.27
C MET A 2 9.51 -24.99 38.00
N ALA A 3 10.02 -25.62 39.05
CA ALA A 3 10.56 -26.96 39.00
C ALA A 3 9.42 -27.94 39.28
N TYR A 4 9.13 -28.85 38.34
CA TYR A 4 8.28 -30.00 38.58
C TYR A 4 9.17 -31.17 38.97
N ALA A 5 8.91 -31.76 40.12
CA ALA A 5 9.57 -33.01 40.54
C ALA A 5 8.64 -34.18 40.21
N ASP A 6 9.04 -35.03 39.27
CA ASP A 6 8.47 -36.35 39.11
C ASP A 6 9.19 -37.31 40.09
N LEU A 7 8.43 -37.86 41.02
CA LEU A 7 8.91 -38.86 41.98
C LEU A 7 8.76 -40.24 41.34
N GLU A 8 9.82 -40.76 40.72
CA GLU A 8 9.93 -42.18 40.45
C GLU A 8 10.52 -42.89 41.67
N SER A 9 10.26 -44.22 41.80
CA SER A 9 10.52 -45.04 42.99
C SER A 9 12.00 -45.10 43.44
N THR A 10 12.92 -44.46 42.74
CA THR A 10 14.37 -44.47 43.01
C THR A 10 15.09 -43.12 42.86
N GLY A 11 14.37 -42.01 42.68
CA GLY A 11 15.00 -40.70 42.59
C GLY A 11 14.04 -39.55 42.23
N VAL A 12 14.44 -38.32 42.56
CA VAL A 12 13.77 -37.08 42.16
C VAL A 12 14.44 -36.58 40.89
N THR A 13 13.71 -36.57 39.78
CA THR A 13 14.18 -35.90 38.54
C THR A 13 13.61 -34.50 38.47
N VAL A 14 14.46 -33.48 38.53
CA VAL A 14 14.09 -32.09 38.32
C VAL A 14 14.26 -31.78 36.82
N ILE A 15 13.14 -31.58 36.13
CA ILE A 15 13.14 -31.18 34.72
C ILE A 15 13.04 -29.66 34.64
N ASN A 16 14.12 -28.98 34.27
CA ASN A 16 14.10 -27.58 33.94
C ASN A 16 13.63 -27.41 32.50
N ARG A 17 12.47 -26.78 32.29
CA ARG A 17 11.94 -26.47 30.97
C ARG A 17 12.30 -25.03 30.60
N ALA A 18 12.95 -24.84 29.45
CA ALA A 18 13.14 -23.51 28.92
C ALA A 18 11.79 -22.88 28.58
N LYS A 19 11.60 -21.63 28.98
CA LYS A 19 10.52 -20.77 28.50
C LYS A 19 11.11 -19.81 27.49
N VAL A 20 10.57 -19.77 26.27
CA VAL A 20 10.85 -18.78 25.23
C VAL A 20 9.58 -17.98 25.02
N SER A 21 9.66 -16.67 25.11
CA SER A 21 8.53 -15.78 24.86
C SER A 21 8.70 -15.13 23.49
N VAL A 22 7.68 -15.17 22.66
CA VAL A 22 7.66 -14.54 21.34
C VAL A 22 6.63 -13.44 21.30
N ASP A 23 7.08 -12.27 20.90
CA ASP A 23 6.30 -11.07 20.79
C ASP A 23 6.23 -10.60 19.34
N LYS A 24 5.15 -9.90 18.94
CA LYS A 24 4.95 -9.38 17.60
C LYS A 24 4.55 -7.93 17.64
N GLN A 25 5.40 -7.03 17.14
CA GLN A 25 5.24 -5.59 17.29
C GLN A 25 5.42 -4.80 16.00
N ASP A 26 4.86 -3.60 15.95
CA ASP A 26 5.16 -2.57 14.95
C ASP A 26 6.55 -2.00 15.21
N ILE A 27 7.40 -1.95 14.18
CA ILE A 27 8.79 -1.47 14.28
C ILE A 27 8.88 0.03 14.61
N ALA A 28 7.85 0.81 14.28
CA ALA A 28 7.86 2.27 14.45
C ALA A 28 7.43 2.73 15.85
N ASN A 29 6.45 2.04 16.45
CA ASN A 29 5.81 2.50 17.69
C ASN A 29 5.73 1.43 18.79
N SER A 30 6.16 0.20 18.50
CA SER A 30 6.11 -0.95 19.41
C SER A 30 4.70 -1.39 19.81
N ASP A 31 3.67 -1.04 19.04
CA ASP A 31 2.33 -1.56 19.25
C ASP A 31 2.28 -3.06 18.96
N GLU A 32 1.53 -3.80 19.80
CA GLU A 32 1.31 -5.24 19.61
C GLU A 32 0.48 -5.52 18.35
N LEU A 33 0.91 -6.49 17.54
CA LEU A 33 0.28 -6.83 16.27
C LEU A 33 -0.44 -8.19 16.32
N ALA A 34 -1.71 -8.21 15.94
CA ALA A 34 -2.51 -9.42 15.79
C ALA A 34 -2.46 -9.96 14.36
N GLY A 35 -2.56 -11.28 14.21
CA GLY A 35 -2.74 -11.93 12.90
C GLY A 35 -1.45 -12.37 12.21
N ALA A 36 -0.27 -12.18 12.81
CA ALA A 36 0.95 -12.78 12.30
C ALA A 36 0.95 -14.29 12.54
N THR A 37 1.10 -15.08 11.49
CA THR A 37 1.34 -16.53 11.62
C THR A 37 2.84 -16.77 11.75
N ILE A 38 3.27 -17.21 12.91
CA ILE A 38 4.68 -17.44 13.28
C ILE A 38 4.92 -18.93 13.41
N LYS A 39 5.95 -19.42 12.70
CA LYS A 39 6.41 -20.81 12.74
C LYS A 39 7.80 -20.90 13.33
N ILE A 40 7.99 -21.80 14.28
CA ILE A 40 9.27 -22.14 14.88
C ILE A 40 9.63 -23.57 14.48
N THR A 41 10.75 -23.73 13.78
CA THR A 41 11.24 -25.03 13.31
C THR A 41 12.53 -25.39 14.03
N ARG A 42 12.58 -26.54 14.70
CA ARG A 42 13.82 -27.09 15.20
C ARG A 42 14.59 -27.78 14.07
N THR A 43 15.80 -27.37 13.79
CA THR A 43 16.56 -27.84 12.62
C THR A 43 17.33 -29.15 12.87
N ASN A 44 17.58 -29.51 14.13
CA ASN A 44 18.40 -30.65 14.52
C ASN A 44 17.68 -31.66 15.41
N GLY A 45 16.41 -31.90 15.19
CA GLY A 45 15.61 -32.89 15.93
C GLY A 45 14.13 -32.59 15.98
N GLY A 46 13.38 -33.45 16.62
CA GLY A 46 11.93 -33.26 16.86
C GLY A 46 11.61 -32.43 18.10
N LEU A 47 10.39 -31.98 18.21
CA LEU A 47 9.80 -31.41 19.40
C LEU A 47 9.14 -32.55 20.22
N ASN A 48 9.24 -32.47 21.54
CA ASN A 48 8.53 -33.39 22.41
C ASN A 48 7.17 -32.81 22.79
N GLU A 49 6.14 -33.17 22.05
CA GLU A 49 4.79 -32.67 22.21
C GLU A 49 4.18 -32.88 23.60
N SER A 50 4.60 -33.95 24.30
CA SER A 50 4.05 -34.28 25.63
C SER A 50 4.49 -33.33 26.75
N VAL A 51 5.54 -32.53 26.50
CA VAL A 51 6.08 -31.57 27.47
C VAL A 51 5.95 -30.11 27.01
N LEU A 52 5.45 -29.87 25.78
CA LEU A 52 5.22 -28.52 25.25
C LEU A 52 3.95 -27.92 25.84
N GLU A 53 4.08 -26.70 26.33
CA GLU A 53 2.97 -25.87 26.72
C GLU A 53 3.09 -24.52 25.97
N VAL A 54 2.01 -24.07 25.36
CA VAL A 54 1.93 -22.75 24.70
C VAL A 54 0.87 -21.94 25.40
N LYS A 55 1.20 -20.75 25.88
CA LYS A 55 0.26 -19.91 26.63
C LYS A 55 0.47 -18.43 26.39
N ARG A 56 -0.53 -17.63 26.75
CA ARG A 56 -0.51 -16.18 26.80
C ARG A 56 -0.97 -15.71 28.18
N GLY A 57 -0.06 -15.06 28.91
CA GLY A 57 -0.29 -14.83 30.31
C GLY A 57 -0.54 -16.15 31.03
N GLU A 58 -1.68 -16.30 31.71
CA GLU A 58 -2.08 -17.53 32.39
C GLU A 58 -2.95 -18.47 31.53
N THR A 59 -3.30 -18.09 30.31
CA THR A 59 -4.21 -18.84 29.43
C THR A 59 -3.42 -19.82 28.55
N LEU A 60 -3.68 -21.12 28.67
CA LEU A 60 -3.15 -22.14 27.77
C LEU A 60 -3.85 -22.06 26.41
N LEU A 61 -3.07 -22.14 25.35
CA LEU A 61 -3.58 -22.29 23.99
C LEU A 61 -3.94 -23.75 23.72
N THR A 62 -4.93 -23.99 22.87
CA THR A 62 -5.36 -25.32 22.48
C THR A 62 -4.56 -25.85 21.32
N LYS A 63 -4.04 -27.06 21.40
CA LYS A 63 -3.38 -27.74 20.29
C LYS A 63 -4.42 -28.23 19.28
N GLU A 64 -4.18 -27.92 18.00
CA GLU A 64 -5.01 -28.34 16.86
C GLU A 64 -4.17 -28.93 15.73
N THR A 65 -4.81 -29.47 14.71
CA THR A 65 -4.16 -29.99 13.50
C THR A 65 -3.99 -28.93 12.42
N SER A 66 -4.79 -27.86 12.48
CA SER A 66 -4.73 -26.70 11.58
C SER A 66 -5.11 -25.43 12.34
N LEU A 67 -4.66 -24.27 11.86
CA LEU A 67 -5.02 -22.96 12.40
C LEU A 67 -6.11 -22.31 11.55
N ASP A 68 -7.01 -21.60 12.22
CA ASP A 68 -7.93 -20.64 11.62
C ASP A 68 -7.34 -19.25 11.85
N GLU A 69 -7.22 -18.43 10.78
CA GLU A 69 -6.61 -17.10 10.84
C GLU A 69 -7.33 -16.15 11.81
N SER A 70 -8.57 -16.41 12.15
CA SER A 70 -9.38 -15.64 13.10
C SER A 70 -9.32 -16.13 14.54
N ASP A 71 -8.72 -17.29 14.82
CA ASP A 71 -8.67 -17.90 16.16
C ASP A 71 -7.25 -17.92 16.73
N TYR A 72 -6.95 -16.93 17.53
CA TYR A 72 -5.64 -16.76 18.17
C TYR A 72 -5.43 -17.65 19.41
N SER A 73 -6.44 -18.43 19.84
CA SER A 73 -6.37 -19.30 21.03
C SER A 73 -5.72 -20.65 20.76
N LYS A 74 -5.23 -20.89 19.54
CA LYS A 74 -4.77 -22.18 19.05
C LYS A 74 -3.32 -22.17 18.61
N TYR A 75 -2.71 -23.36 18.61
CA TYR A 75 -1.41 -23.63 18.02
C TYR A 75 -1.39 -25.01 17.38
N THR A 76 -0.48 -25.21 16.43
CA THR A 76 -0.19 -26.53 15.88
C THR A 76 1.23 -26.95 16.21
N VAL A 77 1.42 -28.25 16.39
CA VAL A 77 2.73 -28.85 16.52
C VAL A 77 2.79 -30.11 15.66
N SER A 78 3.84 -30.24 14.89
CA SER A 78 4.07 -31.40 14.02
C SER A 78 5.56 -31.68 13.94
N LYS A 79 5.96 -32.86 14.44
CA LYS A 79 7.34 -33.34 14.34
C LYS A 79 8.39 -32.39 14.91
N ASN A 80 8.84 -31.40 14.16
CA ASN A 80 9.85 -30.41 14.54
C ASN A 80 9.39 -28.96 14.36
N GLU A 81 8.12 -28.73 14.05
CA GLU A 81 7.54 -27.41 13.83
C GLU A 81 6.44 -27.10 14.84
N LEU A 82 6.41 -25.86 15.31
CA LEU A 82 5.35 -25.27 16.12
C LEU A 82 4.88 -24.00 15.44
N THR A 83 3.57 -23.83 15.26
CA THR A 83 2.99 -22.65 14.62
C THR A 83 1.85 -22.09 15.47
N PHE A 84 1.80 -20.77 15.58
CA PHE A 84 0.74 -20.02 16.26
C PHE A 84 0.50 -18.68 15.58
N ILE A 85 -0.61 -17.99 15.94
CA ILE A 85 -0.96 -16.69 15.40
C ILE A 85 -0.90 -15.67 16.54
N SER A 86 -0.27 -14.51 16.34
CA SER A 86 -0.19 -13.43 17.34
C SER A 86 -1.57 -12.82 17.64
N ASP A 87 -1.83 -12.42 18.89
CA ASP A 87 -3.15 -11.91 19.31
C ASP A 87 -3.23 -10.37 19.44
N GLY A 88 -2.10 -9.67 19.23
CA GLY A 88 -2.02 -8.21 19.32
C GLY A 88 -2.17 -7.67 20.75
N LYS A 89 -1.93 -8.49 21.76
CA LYS A 89 -2.05 -8.09 23.17
C LYS A 89 -1.01 -8.69 24.08
N ASN A 90 -0.61 -9.92 23.82
CA ASN A 90 0.21 -10.71 24.74
C ASN A 90 1.32 -11.44 24.00
N LYS A 91 2.48 -11.51 24.64
CA LYS A 91 3.53 -12.45 24.21
C LYS A 91 3.02 -13.88 24.27
N THR A 92 3.48 -14.69 23.33
CA THR A 92 3.22 -16.14 23.33
C THR A 92 4.39 -16.83 24.01
N ASP A 93 4.15 -17.40 25.16
CA ASP A 93 5.10 -18.19 25.94
C ASP A 93 5.09 -19.64 25.47
N ILE A 94 6.25 -20.14 25.08
CA ILE A 94 6.46 -21.52 24.66
C ILE A 94 7.37 -22.19 25.71
N ILE A 95 6.85 -23.16 26.42
CA ILE A 95 7.54 -23.85 27.50
C ILE A 95 7.85 -25.27 27.05
N GLY A 96 9.06 -25.72 27.26
CA GLY A 96 9.47 -27.09 26.95
C GLY A 96 10.18 -27.28 25.63
N LEU A 97 10.62 -26.20 24.97
CA LEU A 97 11.53 -26.32 23.82
C LEU A 97 12.87 -26.92 24.28
N PRO A 98 13.32 -28.04 23.69
CA PRO A 98 14.60 -28.63 24.03
C PRO A 98 15.80 -27.81 23.54
N ASP A 99 16.97 -28.00 24.12
CA ASP A 99 18.21 -27.45 23.61
C ASP A 99 18.41 -27.86 22.12
N GLY A 100 18.84 -26.91 21.28
CA GLY A 100 18.98 -27.15 19.86
C GLY A 100 18.98 -25.87 19.05
N THR A 101 19.07 -26.01 17.72
CA THR A 101 19.03 -24.89 16.78
C THR A 101 17.63 -24.75 16.19
N TYR A 102 17.19 -23.50 16.07
CA TYR A 102 15.84 -23.12 15.66
C TYR A 102 15.87 -22.05 14.56
N THR A 103 14.86 -22.10 13.70
CA THR A 103 14.51 -21.03 12.78
C THR A 103 13.09 -20.59 13.09
N MET A 104 12.89 -19.30 13.31
CA MET A 104 11.59 -18.66 13.42
C MET A 104 11.28 -17.90 12.14
N THR A 105 10.19 -18.26 11.51
CA THR A 105 9.72 -17.71 10.22
C THR A 105 8.36 -17.06 10.44
N GLU A 106 8.17 -15.86 9.95
CA GLU A 106 6.84 -15.33 9.76
C GLU A 106 6.25 -15.93 8.48
N VAL A 107 5.19 -16.70 8.59
CA VAL A 107 4.52 -17.33 7.45
C VAL A 107 3.58 -16.34 6.76
N VAL A 108 2.78 -15.64 7.58
CA VAL A 108 1.83 -14.60 7.17
C VAL A 108 2.04 -13.38 8.06
N ALA A 109 2.20 -12.21 7.45
CA ALA A 109 2.27 -10.94 8.19
C ALA A 109 0.86 -10.46 8.61
N PRO A 110 0.75 -9.64 9.66
CA PRO A 110 -0.49 -8.95 10.01
C PRO A 110 -1.06 -8.15 8.85
N ASP A 111 -2.39 -7.99 8.78
CA ASP A 111 -3.00 -7.13 7.76
C ASP A 111 -2.48 -5.69 7.92
N GLY A 112 -2.04 -5.10 6.81
CA GLY A 112 -1.44 -3.76 6.82
C GLY A 112 0.06 -3.70 7.07
N TYR A 113 0.73 -4.84 7.24
CA TYR A 113 2.17 -4.90 7.53
C TYR A 113 2.95 -5.67 6.45
N ASN A 114 4.21 -5.30 6.29
CA ASN A 114 5.16 -6.05 5.48
C ASN A 114 5.68 -7.23 6.31
N LYS A 115 5.76 -8.39 5.67
CA LYS A 115 6.40 -9.56 6.26
C LYS A 115 7.89 -9.26 6.52
N VAL A 116 8.43 -9.75 7.64
CA VAL A 116 9.87 -9.67 7.90
C VAL A 116 10.67 -10.27 6.72
N SER A 117 11.77 -9.61 6.37
CA SER A 117 12.58 -9.96 5.21
C SER A 117 13.48 -11.17 5.44
N THR A 118 13.80 -11.45 6.71
CA THR A 118 14.79 -12.45 7.11
C THR A 118 14.25 -13.36 8.20
N ASP A 119 14.40 -14.67 8.05
CA ASP A 119 14.11 -15.63 9.11
C ASP A 119 15.07 -15.44 10.28
N PHE A 120 14.54 -15.55 11.49
CA PHE A 120 15.33 -15.46 12.72
C PHE A 120 15.88 -16.84 13.13
N THR A 121 17.20 -16.98 13.16
CA THR A 121 17.88 -18.20 13.63
C THR A 121 18.44 -17.98 15.02
N PHE A 122 18.25 -18.97 15.90
CA PHE A 122 18.76 -18.95 17.26
C PHE A 122 19.04 -20.37 17.79
N THR A 123 19.80 -20.44 18.84
CA THR A 123 20.07 -21.70 19.54
C THR A 123 19.54 -21.59 20.96
N ILE A 124 18.89 -22.65 21.45
CA ILE A 124 18.64 -22.82 22.88
C ILE A 124 19.77 -23.68 23.44
N SER A 125 20.50 -23.15 24.39
CA SER A 125 21.61 -23.81 25.07
C SER A 125 21.46 -23.65 26.58
N LYS A 126 21.34 -24.76 27.31
CA LYS A 126 21.09 -24.77 28.75
C LYS A 126 19.86 -23.96 29.16
N GLY A 127 18.84 -24.00 28.30
CA GLY A 127 17.59 -23.29 28.50
C GLY A 127 17.65 -21.77 28.21
N GLN A 128 18.73 -21.28 27.63
CA GLN A 128 18.90 -19.86 27.25
C GLN A 128 18.90 -19.67 25.74
N VAL A 129 18.22 -18.64 25.26
CA VAL A 129 18.21 -18.25 23.85
C VAL A 129 19.53 -17.54 23.52
N VAL A 130 20.19 -18.00 22.48
CA VAL A 130 21.38 -17.37 21.89
C VAL A 130 21.06 -17.04 20.42
N PRO A 131 20.85 -15.77 20.06
CA PRO A 131 20.53 -15.37 18.71
C PRO A 131 21.72 -15.58 17.77
N ALA A 132 21.47 -16.03 16.55
CA ALA A 132 22.45 -16.10 15.45
C ALA A 132 22.14 -15.09 14.36
N THR A 133 20.86 -14.67 14.20
CA THR A 133 20.47 -13.59 13.29
C THR A 133 20.58 -12.24 13.98
N VAL A 134 21.16 -11.25 13.27
CA VAL A 134 21.19 -9.83 13.67
C VAL A 134 20.44 -9.04 12.60
N SER A 135 19.33 -8.42 12.98
CA SER A 135 18.49 -7.60 12.09
C SER A 135 17.68 -6.63 12.94
N GLU A 136 17.35 -5.47 12.38
CA GLU A 136 16.47 -4.48 13.03
C GLU A 136 15.02 -5.00 13.22
N GLU A 137 14.67 -6.06 12.47
CA GLU A 137 13.36 -6.72 12.55
C GLU A 137 13.21 -7.57 13.82
N TYR A 138 14.29 -7.76 14.60
CA TYR A 138 14.26 -8.60 15.79
C TYR A 138 15.00 -7.97 16.98
N ASP A 139 14.37 -8.05 18.15
CA ASP A 139 15.02 -7.78 19.43
C ASP A 139 15.03 -9.06 20.29
N VAL A 140 16.13 -9.27 21.02
CA VAL A 140 16.25 -10.39 21.95
C VAL A 140 16.71 -9.89 23.31
N SER A 141 15.94 -10.19 24.35
CA SER A 141 16.27 -9.89 25.74
C SER A 141 16.09 -11.12 26.61
N GLY A 142 17.19 -11.76 26.98
CA GLY A 142 17.14 -13.07 27.64
C GLY A 142 16.49 -14.11 26.75
N ASN A 143 15.36 -14.67 27.18
CA ASN A 143 14.57 -15.63 26.40
C ASN A 143 13.34 -15.00 25.72
N ASP A 144 13.24 -13.68 25.73
CA ASP A 144 12.18 -12.93 25.03
C ASP A 144 12.68 -12.54 23.63
N ILE A 145 11.95 -12.92 22.60
CA ILE A 145 12.22 -12.60 21.20
C ILE A 145 11.07 -11.72 20.71
N THR A 146 11.36 -10.51 20.28
CA THR A 146 10.40 -9.61 19.64
C THR A 146 10.64 -9.59 18.13
N MET A 147 9.63 -9.98 17.35
CA MET A 147 9.62 -9.85 15.90
C MET A 147 8.86 -8.58 15.53
N LYS A 148 9.45 -7.73 14.67
CA LYS A 148 8.93 -6.40 14.35
C LYS A 148 8.63 -6.24 12.88
N ASP A 149 7.42 -5.79 12.54
CA ASP A 149 7.01 -5.49 11.17
C ASP A 149 6.90 -4.00 10.92
N GLY A 150 7.29 -3.60 9.71
CA GLY A 150 7.00 -2.27 9.20
C GLY A 150 5.61 -2.22 8.57
N GLN A 151 4.90 -1.11 8.77
CA GLN A 151 3.60 -0.90 8.12
C GLN A 151 3.75 -0.90 6.60
N LYS A 152 2.79 -1.49 5.91
CA LYS A 152 2.62 -1.25 4.47
C LYS A 152 2.20 0.19 4.27
N PRO A 153 2.77 0.89 3.29
CA PRO A 153 2.46 2.27 3.10
C PRO A 153 1.02 2.49 2.67
N SER A 154 0.51 3.65 3.02
CA SER A 154 -0.60 4.24 2.30
C SER A 154 -0.07 5.38 1.44
N VAL A 155 -0.40 5.35 0.16
CA VAL A 155 0.00 6.37 -0.82
C VAL A 155 -1.25 7.09 -1.30
N THR A 156 -1.28 8.42 -1.14
CA THR A 156 -2.37 9.24 -1.68
C THR A 156 -2.01 9.70 -3.07
N ILE A 157 -2.87 9.46 -4.04
CA ILE A 157 -2.71 9.89 -5.43
C ILE A 157 -3.79 10.92 -5.75
N SER A 158 -3.35 12.11 -6.15
CA SER A 158 -4.21 13.26 -6.46
C SER A 158 -4.05 13.64 -7.93
N LYS A 159 -5.15 14.00 -8.58
CA LYS A 159 -5.20 14.45 -9.96
C LYS A 159 -5.56 15.94 -10.01
N GLN A 160 -4.65 16.79 -10.45
CA GLN A 160 -4.79 18.25 -10.39
C GLN A 160 -4.46 18.92 -11.72
N ALA A 161 -4.83 20.19 -11.86
CA ALA A 161 -4.32 21.03 -12.94
C ALA A 161 -2.87 21.44 -12.67
N VAL A 162 -2.08 21.69 -13.72
CA VAL A 162 -0.74 22.26 -13.60
C VAL A 162 -0.81 23.57 -12.80
N GLY A 163 0.08 23.67 -11.81
CA GLY A 163 0.10 24.79 -10.88
C GLY A 163 -0.69 24.52 -9.59
N GLY A 164 -1.20 23.32 -9.42
CA GLY A 164 -1.89 22.88 -8.21
C GLY A 164 -3.36 23.28 -8.20
N GLY A 165 -4.01 22.97 -7.08
CA GLY A 165 -5.40 23.33 -6.84
C GLY A 165 -6.26 22.16 -6.35
N GLU A 166 -7.52 22.19 -6.73
CA GLU A 166 -8.49 21.15 -6.37
C GLU A 166 -8.31 19.90 -7.22
N GLU A 167 -8.76 18.77 -6.70
CA GLU A 167 -8.85 17.52 -7.46
C GLU A 167 -9.67 17.68 -8.74
N LEU A 168 -9.29 17.04 -9.83
CA LEU A 168 -10.04 16.99 -11.08
C LEU A 168 -10.97 15.78 -11.09
N THR A 169 -12.16 15.93 -11.70
CA THR A 169 -13.14 14.84 -11.85
C THR A 169 -13.00 14.18 -13.22
N GLY A 170 -13.08 12.84 -13.25
CA GLY A 170 -13.25 12.07 -14.49
C GLY A 170 -11.96 11.57 -15.12
N ALA A 171 -10.80 11.83 -14.53
CA ALA A 171 -9.59 11.11 -14.93
C ALA A 171 -9.71 9.63 -14.56
N VAL A 172 -9.41 8.74 -15.50
CA VAL A 172 -9.24 7.32 -15.20
C VAL A 172 -7.76 7.03 -15.08
N LEU A 173 -7.36 6.64 -13.87
CA LEU A 173 -5.97 6.34 -13.52
C LEU A 173 -5.78 4.83 -13.39
N LYS A 174 -4.63 4.36 -13.87
CA LYS A 174 -4.22 2.96 -13.77
C LYS A 174 -2.84 2.88 -13.13
N LEU A 175 -2.76 2.16 -12.04
CA LEU A 175 -1.52 1.82 -11.35
C LEU A 175 -1.10 0.41 -11.72
N THR A 176 0.14 0.22 -12.16
CA THR A 176 0.72 -1.09 -12.44
C THR A 176 1.84 -1.37 -11.45
N ALA A 177 1.73 -2.46 -10.71
CA ALA A 177 2.74 -2.94 -9.79
C ALA A 177 3.78 -3.82 -10.50
N PRO A 178 4.94 -4.10 -9.87
CA PRO A 178 5.85 -5.13 -10.35
C PRO A 178 5.14 -6.47 -10.58
N ALA A 179 5.66 -7.28 -11.49
CA ALA A 179 5.12 -8.63 -11.74
C ALA A 179 5.06 -9.45 -10.43
N GLU A 180 4.07 -10.34 -10.33
CA GLU A 180 3.84 -11.21 -9.16
C GLU A 180 3.50 -10.46 -7.84
N THR A 181 3.24 -9.14 -7.88
CA THR A 181 2.81 -8.40 -6.68
C THR A 181 1.35 -8.74 -6.36
N ASP A 182 1.10 -9.19 -5.14
CA ASP A 182 -0.26 -9.42 -4.64
C ASP A 182 -0.90 -8.09 -4.20
N LEU A 183 -1.90 -7.64 -4.95
CA LEU A 183 -2.69 -6.44 -4.68
C LEU A 183 -4.04 -6.72 -4.01
N SER A 184 -4.35 -7.97 -3.68
CA SER A 184 -5.68 -8.39 -3.15
C SER A 184 -6.05 -7.74 -1.82
N LYS A 185 -5.06 -7.27 -1.06
CA LYS A 185 -5.24 -6.60 0.23
C LYS A 185 -5.23 -5.08 0.14
N VAL A 186 -4.99 -4.51 -1.04
CA VAL A 186 -5.01 -3.04 -1.22
C VAL A 186 -6.43 -2.53 -1.09
N LYS A 187 -6.60 -1.47 -0.32
CA LYS A 187 -7.89 -0.79 -0.11
C LYS A 187 -7.78 0.65 -0.58
N GLY A 188 -8.81 1.13 -1.26
CA GLY A 188 -8.91 2.52 -1.71
C GLY A 188 -9.89 3.32 -0.85
N SER A 189 -9.49 4.52 -0.46
CA SER A 189 -10.37 5.51 0.15
C SER A 189 -10.13 6.89 -0.46
N TYR A 190 -11.18 7.69 -0.57
CA TYR A 190 -11.04 9.10 -0.92
C TYR A 190 -10.62 9.94 0.29
N SER A 191 -10.13 11.14 0.04
CA SER A 191 -9.70 12.07 1.11
C SER A 191 -10.85 12.49 2.04
N ASP A 192 -12.11 12.38 1.61
CA ASP A 192 -13.29 12.59 2.46
C ASP A 192 -13.62 11.40 3.39
N GLY A 193 -12.84 10.32 3.32
CA GLY A 193 -13.02 9.09 4.09
C GLY A 193 -13.96 8.07 3.46
N SER A 194 -14.62 8.39 2.35
CA SER A 194 -15.47 7.42 1.65
C SER A 194 -14.64 6.37 0.92
N THR A 195 -15.21 5.17 0.72
CA THR A 195 -14.55 4.09 -0.01
C THR A 195 -14.38 4.47 -1.48
N ALA A 196 -13.15 4.41 -1.99
CA ALA A 196 -12.90 4.53 -3.41
C ALA A 196 -13.20 3.19 -4.11
N GLY A 197 -13.98 3.27 -5.19
CA GLY A 197 -14.26 2.11 -6.05
C GLY A 197 -13.04 1.78 -6.90
N ILE A 198 -12.03 1.16 -6.29
CA ILE A 198 -10.87 0.65 -7.04
C ILE A 198 -11.19 -0.71 -7.66
N GLU A 199 -10.73 -0.93 -8.89
CA GLU A 199 -10.81 -2.21 -9.57
C GLU A 199 -9.42 -2.82 -9.66
N THR A 200 -9.25 -4.02 -9.08
CA THR A 200 -7.98 -4.75 -9.09
C THR A 200 -8.04 -5.89 -10.10
N SER A 201 -7.05 -5.96 -11.01
CA SER A 201 -6.91 -7.02 -12.00
C SER A 201 -5.45 -7.41 -12.17
N GLY A 202 -5.08 -8.62 -11.75
CA GLY A 202 -3.69 -9.06 -11.73
C GLY A 202 -2.82 -8.12 -10.89
N ASN A 203 -1.79 -7.55 -11.51
CA ASN A 203 -0.91 -6.56 -10.88
C ASN A 203 -1.31 -5.10 -11.16
N THR A 204 -2.57 -4.82 -11.51
CA THR A 204 -3.05 -3.46 -11.80
C THR A 204 -4.21 -3.05 -10.89
N ILE A 205 -4.29 -1.74 -10.61
CA ILE A 205 -5.41 -1.08 -9.92
C ILE A 205 -5.88 0.07 -10.80
N THR A 206 -7.20 0.20 -10.99
CA THR A 206 -7.82 1.28 -11.76
C THR A 206 -8.87 2.00 -10.91
N TRP A 207 -8.97 3.32 -11.05
CA TRP A 207 -10.00 4.13 -10.40
C TRP A 207 -10.27 5.41 -11.18
N THR A 208 -11.38 6.09 -10.86
CA THR A 208 -11.74 7.38 -11.43
C THR A 208 -11.58 8.48 -10.38
N SER A 209 -10.96 9.61 -10.75
CA SER A 209 -10.81 10.77 -9.87
C SER A 209 -12.13 11.51 -9.70
N ASP A 210 -12.33 12.11 -8.51
CA ASP A 210 -13.56 12.83 -8.14
C ASP A 210 -13.24 14.05 -7.29
N LYS A 211 -13.45 15.25 -7.84
CA LYS A 211 -13.21 16.53 -7.15
C LYS A 211 -13.95 16.65 -5.82
N ALA A 212 -15.19 16.16 -5.75
CA ALA A 212 -16.00 16.27 -4.55
C ALA A 212 -15.48 15.42 -3.39
N LYS A 213 -14.68 14.37 -3.70
CA LYS A 213 -14.15 13.40 -2.73
C LYS A 213 -12.66 13.54 -2.46
N GLY A 214 -11.94 14.26 -3.34
CA GLY A 214 -10.50 14.46 -3.24
C GLY A 214 -9.67 13.29 -3.74
N GLY A 215 -8.36 13.31 -3.46
CA GLY A 215 -7.43 12.27 -3.91
C GLY A 215 -7.75 10.89 -3.35
N VAL A 216 -7.26 9.86 -4.03
CA VAL A 216 -7.43 8.46 -3.61
C VAL A 216 -6.21 7.98 -2.83
N THR A 217 -6.43 7.50 -1.62
CA THR A 217 -5.42 6.85 -0.78
C THR A 217 -5.51 5.34 -0.98
N LEU A 218 -4.42 4.73 -1.45
CA LEU A 218 -4.25 3.29 -1.56
C LEU A 218 -3.50 2.78 -0.32
N ALA A 219 -4.21 2.14 0.59
CA ALA A 219 -3.65 1.52 1.78
C ALA A 219 -3.18 0.08 1.48
N ASN A 220 -2.20 -0.40 2.23
CA ASN A 220 -1.59 -1.72 2.09
C ASN A 220 -0.88 -1.93 0.73
N LEU A 221 -0.31 -0.86 0.17
CA LEU A 221 0.42 -0.94 -1.09
C LEU A 221 1.79 -1.60 -0.85
N PRO A 222 2.11 -2.77 -1.43
CA PRO A 222 3.40 -3.44 -1.22
C PRO A 222 4.59 -2.58 -1.64
N ALA A 223 5.77 -2.82 -1.08
CA ALA A 223 7.01 -2.19 -1.54
C ALA A 223 7.30 -2.58 -2.99
N GLY A 224 7.79 -1.62 -3.80
CA GLY A 224 8.10 -1.84 -5.21
C GLY A 224 8.09 -0.58 -6.04
N VAL A 225 8.42 -0.70 -7.32
CA VAL A 225 8.33 0.40 -8.30
C VAL A 225 7.04 0.27 -9.08
N TYR A 226 6.22 1.31 -9.03
CA TYR A 226 4.90 1.38 -9.65
C TYR A 226 4.91 2.31 -10.86
N THR A 227 4.20 1.93 -11.91
CA THR A 227 3.90 2.81 -13.05
C THR A 227 2.49 3.34 -12.90
N LEU A 228 2.32 4.65 -13.03
CA LEU A 228 1.03 5.35 -12.97
C LEU A 228 0.72 5.92 -14.36
N GLU A 229 -0.38 5.50 -14.95
CA GLU A 229 -0.88 5.95 -16.25
C GLU A 229 -2.21 6.68 -16.09
N GLU A 230 -2.40 7.71 -16.87
CA GLU A 230 -3.72 8.26 -17.14
C GLU A 230 -4.29 7.56 -18.38
N THR A 231 -5.35 6.80 -18.25
CA THR A 231 -6.00 6.14 -19.40
C THR A 231 -7.04 7.03 -20.06
N THR A 232 -7.71 7.89 -19.29
CA THR A 232 -8.65 8.91 -19.75
C THR A 232 -8.39 10.21 -19.01
N ALA A 233 -8.24 11.33 -19.73
CA ALA A 233 -8.09 12.63 -19.12
C ALA A 233 -9.44 13.20 -18.64
N PRO A 234 -9.43 14.11 -17.66
CA PRO A 234 -10.60 14.91 -17.29
C PRO A 234 -11.08 15.78 -18.46
N ASP A 235 -12.36 16.06 -18.51
CA ASP A 235 -12.91 16.97 -19.53
C ASP A 235 -12.24 18.35 -19.46
N GLY A 236 -11.77 18.84 -20.62
CA GLY A 236 -11.05 20.09 -20.73
C GLY A 236 -9.54 20.04 -20.46
N PHE A 237 -9.00 18.87 -20.23
CA PHE A 237 -7.58 18.67 -19.96
C PHE A 237 -6.90 17.80 -21.03
N THR A 238 -5.60 17.96 -21.15
CA THR A 238 -4.77 17.17 -22.08
C THR A 238 -4.25 15.94 -21.36
N LYS A 239 -4.54 14.77 -21.93
CA LYS A 239 -4.07 13.49 -21.40
C LYS A 239 -2.55 13.47 -21.29
N LYS A 240 -2.02 13.06 -20.15
CA LYS A 240 -0.61 12.71 -19.99
C LYS A 240 -0.30 11.41 -20.73
N THR A 241 0.72 11.46 -21.60
CA THR A 241 1.17 10.31 -22.40
C THR A 241 2.55 9.81 -21.99
N GLU A 242 3.23 10.56 -21.12
CA GLU A 242 4.54 10.18 -20.58
C GLU A 242 4.40 9.09 -19.52
N GLU A 243 5.36 8.20 -19.47
CA GLU A 243 5.44 7.21 -18.43
C GLU A 243 5.78 7.89 -17.09
N MET A 244 4.92 7.69 -16.11
CA MET A 244 5.12 8.19 -14.75
C MET A 244 5.31 7.02 -13.80
N ASN A 245 6.27 7.13 -12.91
CA ASN A 245 6.51 6.08 -11.93
C ASN A 245 6.91 6.64 -10.56
N PHE A 246 6.74 5.81 -9.54
CA PHE A 246 7.18 6.08 -8.18
C PHE A 246 7.58 4.79 -7.48
N GLU A 247 8.45 4.92 -6.51
CA GLU A 247 8.92 3.82 -5.68
C GLU A 247 8.25 3.89 -4.30
N VAL A 248 7.82 2.72 -3.82
CA VAL A 248 7.40 2.50 -2.44
C VAL A 248 8.49 1.70 -1.76
N GLY A 249 9.15 2.27 -0.76
CA GLY A 249 10.21 1.63 0.01
C GLY A 249 9.69 0.55 0.96
N ALA A 250 10.58 -0.30 1.43
CA ALA A 250 10.28 -1.30 2.47
C ALA A 250 9.88 -0.66 3.81
N ASP A 251 10.31 0.60 4.04
CA ASP A 251 9.93 1.41 5.20
C ASP A 251 8.56 2.09 5.04
N GLY A 252 7.86 1.81 3.97
CA GLY A 252 6.54 2.36 3.70
C GLY A 252 6.52 3.77 3.12
N LYS A 253 7.65 4.35 2.76
CA LYS A 253 7.72 5.72 2.23
C LYS A 253 7.80 5.75 0.72
N VAL A 254 7.18 6.78 0.14
CA VAL A 254 7.37 7.08 -1.27
C VAL A 254 8.77 7.66 -1.49
N GLY A 255 9.58 6.93 -2.21
CA GLY A 255 10.95 7.29 -2.57
C GLY A 255 11.02 8.15 -3.83
N THR A 256 11.71 7.65 -4.85
CA THR A 256 11.91 8.34 -6.13
C THR A 256 10.59 8.43 -6.91
N VAL A 257 10.34 9.57 -7.54
CA VAL A 257 9.23 9.80 -8.47
C VAL A 257 9.75 10.31 -9.81
N ASN A 258 9.04 9.98 -10.89
CA ASN A 258 9.33 10.46 -12.25
C ASN A 258 8.02 10.92 -12.90
N GLY A 259 8.01 12.13 -13.48
CA GLY A 259 6.82 12.73 -14.10
C GLY A 259 5.70 13.14 -13.14
N LEU A 260 5.93 13.06 -11.84
CA LEU A 260 4.96 13.31 -10.77
C LEU A 260 5.52 14.32 -9.76
N THR A 261 4.65 15.07 -9.10
CA THR A 261 5.00 15.87 -7.93
C THR A 261 4.75 15.05 -6.65
N LYS A 262 5.64 15.17 -5.67
CA LYS A 262 5.58 14.42 -4.42
C LYS A 262 5.63 15.35 -3.21
N ASP A 263 4.79 15.06 -2.21
CA ASP A 263 4.83 15.65 -0.88
C ASP A 263 4.59 14.52 0.14
N ASP A 264 5.65 14.08 0.84
CA ASP A 264 5.67 12.89 1.69
C ASP A 264 5.12 11.65 0.95
N ASN A 265 4.08 11.01 1.45
CA ASN A 265 3.39 9.88 0.80
C ASN A 265 2.21 10.32 -0.10
N LYS A 266 2.14 11.59 -0.47
CA LYS A 266 1.20 12.09 -1.46
C LYS A 266 1.90 12.30 -2.79
N ILE A 267 1.31 11.80 -3.87
CA ILE A 267 1.74 11.98 -5.25
C ILE A 267 0.69 12.78 -5.99
N VAL A 268 1.12 13.73 -6.81
CA VAL A 268 0.23 14.54 -7.64
C VAL A 268 0.59 14.33 -9.11
N MET A 269 -0.43 13.93 -9.89
CA MET A 269 -0.40 13.94 -11.35
C MET A 269 -1.10 15.20 -11.84
N GLU A 270 -0.40 16.02 -12.63
CA GLU A 270 -0.89 17.30 -13.10
C GLU A 270 -1.17 17.27 -14.60
N ASP A 271 -2.30 17.82 -15.03
CA ASP A 271 -2.66 18.01 -16.43
C ASP A 271 -2.71 19.47 -16.83
N ASP A 272 -2.29 19.74 -18.07
CA ASP A 272 -2.52 21.01 -18.71
C ASP A 272 -3.96 21.11 -19.23
N THR A 273 -4.54 22.31 -19.14
CA THR A 273 -5.82 22.58 -19.79
C THR A 273 -5.67 22.51 -21.30
N SER A 274 -6.66 21.92 -21.97
CA SER A 274 -6.75 21.96 -23.44
C SER A 274 -6.93 23.40 -23.93
N LYS A 275 -6.00 23.89 -24.73
CA LYS A 275 -6.04 25.27 -25.28
C LYS A 275 -5.96 25.23 -26.78
N LEU A 276 -6.83 25.99 -27.42
CA LEU A 276 -6.81 26.24 -28.85
C LEU A 276 -6.61 27.74 -29.10
N THR A 277 -5.52 28.10 -29.79
CA THR A 277 -5.24 29.48 -30.18
C THR A 277 -5.59 29.69 -31.65
N ILE A 278 -6.45 30.65 -31.94
CA ILE A 278 -6.90 30.95 -33.29
C ILE A 278 -6.60 32.41 -33.58
N GLY A 279 -5.68 32.66 -34.53
CA GLY A 279 -5.36 33.98 -35.07
C GLY A 279 -5.91 34.17 -36.50
N LYS A 280 -6.26 35.38 -36.86
CA LYS A 280 -6.57 35.75 -38.22
C LYS A 280 -5.49 36.70 -38.71
N LYS A 281 -4.59 36.21 -39.57
CA LYS A 281 -3.44 36.97 -40.05
C LYS A 281 -3.55 37.28 -41.55
N ASP A 282 -2.83 38.29 -41.99
CA ASP A 282 -2.64 38.58 -43.42
C ASP A 282 -1.87 37.41 -44.08
N ILE A 283 -1.80 37.44 -45.43
CA ILE A 283 -1.12 36.36 -46.19
C ILE A 283 0.37 36.23 -45.86
N THR A 284 0.96 37.27 -45.31
CA THR A 284 2.38 37.20 -44.87
C THR A 284 2.56 36.56 -43.49
N GLY A 285 1.47 36.35 -42.76
CA GLY A 285 1.48 35.81 -41.40
C GLY A 285 2.02 36.76 -40.32
N LYS A 286 2.27 38.04 -40.68
CA LYS A 286 2.95 39.01 -39.81
C LYS A 286 2.00 39.94 -39.06
N GLN A 287 0.81 40.20 -39.61
CA GLN A 287 -0.14 41.14 -39.01
C GLN A 287 -1.49 40.51 -38.78
N GLU A 288 -2.06 40.75 -37.58
CA GLU A 288 -3.43 40.39 -37.29
C GLU A 288 -4.42 41.16 -38.15
N VAL A 289 -5.40 40.45 -38.72
CA VAL A 289 -6.52 41.04 -39.46
C VAL A 289 -7.70 41.17 -38.50
N THR A 290 -8.07 42.41 -38.19
CA THR A 290 -9.21 42.75 -37.32
C THR A 290 -10.53 42.79 -38.06
N GLY A 291 -11.65 42.51 -37.40
CA GLY A 291 -13.00 42.65 -37.95
C GLY A 291 -13.48 41.48 -38.80
N ALA A 292 -12.71 40.44 -38.93
CA ALA A 292 -13.16 39.20 -39.59
C ALA A 292 -14.07 38.39 -38.66
N LYS A 293 -15.22 37.94 -39.14
CA LYS A 293 -16.13 37.05 -38.39
C LYS A 293 -15.67 35.60 -38.54
N LEU A 294 -15.35 34.98 -37.41
CA LEU A 294 -14.87 33.61 -37.35
C LEU A 294 -15.87 32.75 -36.56
N THR A 295 -16.06 31.53 -37.01
CA THR A 295 -16.89 30.53 -36.28
C THR A 295 -16.13 29.23 -36.13
N LEU A 296 -15.96 28.80 -34.89
CA LEU A 296 -15.55 27.44 -34.56
C LEU A 296 -16.81 26.60 -34.46
N THR A 297 -16.85 25.48 -35.19
CA THR A 297 -17.98 24.55 -35.17
C THR A 297 -17.48 23.14 -34.84
N LEU A 298 -18.10 22.50 -33.90
CA LEU A 298 -17.91 21.06 -33.59
C LEU A 298 -18.67 20.23 -34.65
N THR A 299 -17.95 19.68 -35.63
CA THR A 299 -18.56 19.04 -36.81
C THR A 299 -19.00 17.59 -36.59
N LYS A 300 -18.49 16.95 -35.55
CA LYS A 300 -18.94 15.66 -35.07
C LYS A 300 -18.85 15.65 -33.57
N PRO A 301 -19.94 15.83 -32.81
CA PRO A 301 -19.95 15.34 -31.47
C PRO A 301 -19.71 13.83 -31.61
N ASP A 302 -18.63 13.34 -31.02
CA ASP A 302 -18.45 11.89 -30.91
C ASP A 302 -19.64 11.30 -30.15
N GLU A 303 -19.75 9.99 -30.10
CA GLU A 303 -20.84 9.28 -29.40
C GLU A 303 -20.92 9.66 -27.89
N SER A 304 -19.94 10.40 -27.37
CA SER A 304 -19.87 10.88 -25.98
C SER A 304 -20.71 12.15 -25.71
N GLY A 305 -21.28 12.78 -26.73
CA GLY A 305 -22.08 14.00 -26.58
C GLY A 305 -21.26 15.23 -26.25
N ALA A 306 -20.01 15.32 -26.72
CA ALA A 306 -19.15 16.47 -26.58
C ALA A 306 -19.82 17.79 -27.05
N THR A 307 -19.66 18.84 -26.28
CA THR A 307 -20.19 20.19 -26.60
C THR A 307 -19.15 21.26 -26.33
N LEU A 308 -19.37 22.45 -26.95
CA LEU A 308 -18.60 23.67 -26.67
C LEU A 308 -19.14 24.45 -25.44
N ASN A 309 -20.10 23.85 -24.70
CA ASN A 309 -20.55 24.40 -23.43
C ASN A 309 -19.40 24.40 -22.42
N GLY A 310 -19.24 25.51 -21.69
CA GLY A 310 -18.15 25.65 -20.71
C GLY A 310 -16.79 26.07 -21.30
N VAL A 311 -16.63 26.11 -22.63
CA VAL A 311 -15.41 26.66 -23.23
C VAL A 311 -15.31 28.17 -22.90
N THR A 312 -14.19 28.53 -22.28
CA THR A 312 -13.85 29.95 -22.04
C THR A 312 -13.16 30.54 -23.25
N VAL A 313 -13.31 31.84 -23.46
CA VAL A 313 -12.61 32.60 -24.52
C VAL A 313 -11.87 33.75 -23.88
N GLU A 314 -10.60 33.89 -24.24
CA GLU A 314 -9.73 34.98 -23.81
C GLU A 314 -9.33 35.81 -25.01
N ASN A 315 -9.03 37.08 -24.79
CA ASN A 315 -8.63 38.10 -25.79
C ASN A 315 -9.70 38.50 -26.77
N ILE A 316 -10.88 37.90 -26.73
CA ILE A 316 -12.04 38.25 -27.59
C ILE A 316 -13.33 38.11 -26.79
N THR A 317 -14.40 38.71 -27.33
CA THR A 317 -15.76 38.48 -26.86
C THR A 317 -16.51 37.64 -27.88
N ALA A 318 -17.16 36.57 -27.45
CA ALA A 318 -17.99 35.77 -28.33
C ALA A 318 -19.24 36.55 -28.74
N ASP A 319 -19.49 36.70 -30.06
CA ASP A 319 -20.68 37.31 -30.59
C ASP A 319 -21.92 36.43 -30.43
N SER A 320 -21.72 35.10 -30.56
CA SER A 320 -22.77 34.11 -30.30
C SER A 320 -22.18 32.75 -29.91
N ARG A 321 -22.97 31.98 -29.15
CA ARG A 321 -22.64 30.62 -28.72
C ARG A 321 -23.83 29.70 -28.84
N THR A 322 -23.56 28.47 -29.27
CA THR A 322 -24.47 27.33 -29.16
C THR A 322 -23.71 26.15 -28.50
N ALA A 323 -24.38 25.04 -28.30
CA ALA A 323 -23.70 23.81 -27.86
C ALA A 323 -22.59 23.35 -28.80
N ASP A 324 -22.72 23.64 -30.11
CA ASP A 324 -21.84 23.13 -31.16
C ASP A 324 -21.03 24.23 -31.88
N SER A 325 -21.21 25.51 -31.52
CA SER A 325 -20.48 26.58 -32.18
C SER A 325 -20.19 27.78 -31.29
N ILE A 326 -19.08 28.45 -31.59
CA ILE A 326 -18.69 29.75 -31.00
C ILE A 326 -18.31 30.67 -32.15
N THR A 327 -18.95 31.84 -32.22
CA THR A 327 -18.66 32.88 -33.25
C THR A 327 -18.10 34.12 -32.57
N TRP A 328 -17.07 34.71 -33.15
CA TRP A 328 -16.46 35.95 -32.66
C TRP A 328 -15.92 36.81 -33.82
N THR A 329 -15.62 38.05 -33.50
CA THR A 329 -14.96 38.95 -34.43
C THR A 329 -13.47 39.04 -34.08
N SER A 330 -12.59 38.87 -35.07
CA SER A 330 -11.13 38.90 -34.88
C SER A 330 -10.66 40.25 -34.38
N GLY A 331 -9.76 40.25 -33.42
CA GLY A 331 -9.12 41.41 -32.79
C GLY A 331 -7.65 41.57 -33.21
N LYS A 332 -6.90 42.32 -32.38
CA LYS A 332 -5.45 42.53 -32.55
C LYS A 332 -4.59 41.41 -31.97
N THR A 333 -5.20 40.48 -31.30
CA THR A 333 -4.58 39.36 -30.64
C THR A 333 -5.32 38.08 -30.99
N ASP A 334 -4.63 36.96 -30.93
CA ASP A 334 -5.22 35.66 -31.15
C ASP A 334 -6.29 35.36 -30.10
N ALA A 335 -7.39 34.72 -30.51
CA ALA A 335 -8.38 34.15 -29.59
C ALA A 335 -7.80 32.91 -28.93
N ILE A 336 -7.95 32.77 -27.62
CA ILE A 336 -7.60 31.58 -26.87
C ILE A 336 -8.90 30.95 -26.36
N LEU A 337 -9.15 29.73 -26.77
CA LEU A 337 -10.28 28.92 -26.30
C LEU A 337 -9.75 27.81 -25.40
N SER A 338 -10.32 27.65 -24.21
CA SER A 338 -9.94 26.61 -23.26
C SER A 338 -11.15 26.03 -22.55
N LYS A 339 -11.09 24.76 -22.21
CA LYS A 339 -12.14 24.09 -21.46
C LYS A 339 -11.52 23.33 -20.31
#